data_59a8c69104bf96e015ad47788f8c5ed3
#
_entry.id   59a8c69104bf96e015ad47788f8c5ed3
#
_cell.length_a   1.000
_cell.length_b   1.000
_cell.length_c   1.000
_cell.angle_alpha   90.00
_cell.angle_beta   90.00
_cell.angle_gamma   90.00
#
_symmetry.space_group_name_H-M   'P 1'
#
loop_
_entity.id
_entity.type
_entity.pdbx_description
1 polymer ?
#
loop_
_entity_poly.entity_id
_entity_poly.type
_entity_poly.pdbx_seq_one_letter_code
_entity_poly.pdbx_strand_id
1 'polypeptide(L)'
;MNNSINHKFHHISRAEYQELLAVSRGDAVADYIIDNVSILDLINGGEISGPIVIKGRYIAGVGAEYADAPALQRIDARGATAVPGFIDAHLHIESSMMTPVTFETATLPRGLTTVICDPHEIVNVMGEAGFAWFARCAEQARQNQY
;
A
#
# COMPACT_ATOMS: atom_id res chain seq x y z
N MET A 1 21.53 13.79 13.17
CA MET A 1 20.37 12.92 13.32
C MET A 1 19.58 12.99 12.03
N ASN A 2 19.77 12.02 11.13
CA ASN A 2 19.04 11.97 9.85
C ASN A 2 17.62 11.51 10.13
N ASN A 3 16.65 12.31 9.70
CA ASN A 3 15.22 12.05 9.83
C ASN A 3 14.79 10.83 8.97
N SER A 4 15.05 9.62 9.43
CA SER A 4 14.64 8.39 8.75
C SER A 4 13.12 8.09 8.86
N ILE A 5 12.40 8.77 9.75
CA ILE A 5 10.95 8.61 9.93
C ILE A 5 10.14 9.10 8.72
N ASN A 6 10.73 9.88 7.82
CA ASN A 6 10.01 10.51 6.70
C ASN A 6 9.78 9.61 5.47
N HIS A 7 10.29 8.38 5.42
CA HIS A 7 10.15 7.55 4.22
C HIS A 7 8.74 6.96 4.01
N LYS A 8 7.96 6.82 5.06
CA LYS A 8 6.58 6.28 4.94
C LYS A 8 5.54 7.34 4.59
N PHE A 9 5.78 8.60 4.91
CA PHE A 9 4.96 9.74 4.47
C PHE A 9 5.58 10.34 3.19
N HIS A 10 5.42 9.63 2.08
CA HIS A 10 5.92 10.11 0.80
C HIS A 10 5.03 11.24 0.29
N HIS A 11 5.54 12.46 0.31
CA HIS A 11 4.91 13.57 -0.39
C HIS A 11 5.15 13.41 -1.88
N ILE A 12 4.05 13.39 -2.66
CA ILE A 12 4.14 13.37 -4.12
C ILE A 12 4.92 14.59 -4.59
N SER A 13 5.98 14.39 -5.36
CA SER A 13 6.72 15.47 -5.99
C SER A 13 5.89 16.10 -7.12
N ARG A 14 6.25 17.33 -7.51
CA ARG A 14 5.59 17.99 -8.64
C ARG A 14 5.69 17.18 -9.93
N ALA A 15 6.81 16.55 -10.18
CA ALA A 15 7.02 15.73 -11.37
C ALA A 15 6.12 14.50 -11.37
N GLU A 16 6.10 13.74 -10.28
CA GLU A 16 5.21 12.57 -10.12
C GLU A 16 3.74 12.96 -10.26
N TYR A 17 3.35 14.11 -9.69
CA TYR A 17 1.98 14.60 -9.82
C TYR A 17 1.62 14.97 -11.26
N GLN A 18 2.54 15.58 -12.01
CA GLN A 18 2.34 15.89 -13.42
C GLN A 18 2.20 14.62 -14.28
N GLU A 19 3.04 13.60 -14.02
CA GLU A 19 2.92 12.30 -14.68
C GLU A 19 1.60 11.59 -14.34
N LEU A 20 1.20 11.61 -13.07
CA LEU A 20 -0.08 11.05 -12.62
C LEU A 20 -1.26 11.69 -13.34
N LEU A 21 -1.29 13.02 -13.42
CA LEU A 21 -2.32 13.76 -14.15
C LEU A 21 -2.32 13.46 -15.65
N ALA A 22 -1.16 13.33 -16.28
CA ALA A 22 -1.06 12.99 -17.70
C ALA A 22 -1.66 11.59 -17.97
N VAL A 23 -1.36 10.60 -17.11
CA VAL A 23 -1.95 9.26 -17.20
C VAL A 23 -3.46 9.32 -16.95
N SER A 24 -3.91 10.04 -15.93
CA SER A 24 -5.34 10.18 -15.61
C SER A 24 -6.16 10.80 -16.76
N ARG A 25 -5.56 11.66 -17.58
CA ARG A 25 -6.20 12.26 -18.77
C ARG A 25 -6.06 11.42 -20.04
N GLY A 26 -5.30 10.31 -20.00
CA GLY A 26 -4.97 9.52 -21.20
C GLY A 26 -3.84 10.07 -22.07
N ASP A 27 -3.16 11.13 -21.61
CA ASP A 27 -2.04 11.77 -22.36
C ASP A 27 -0.72 10.98 -22.23
N ALA A 28 -0.63 10.02 -21.30
CA ALA A 28 0.56 9.22 -21.03
C ALA A 28 0.21 7.76 -20.71
N VAL A 29 1.22 6.89 -20.82
CA VAL A 29 1.09 5.44 -20.60
C VAL A 29 1.13 5.13 -19.11
N ALA A 30 0.14 4.36 -18.64
CA ALA A 30 0.13 3.82 -17.28
C ALA A 30 1.19 2.74 -17.09
N ASP A 31 1.65 2.53 -15.86
CA ASP A 31 2.55 1.42 -15.57
C ASP A 31 1.78 0.10 -15.53
N TYR A 32 0.63 0.11 -14.87
CA TYR A 32 -0.26 -1.06 -14.80
C TYR A 32 -1.72 -0.65 -15.01
N ILE A 33 -2.47 -1.55 -15.61
CA ILE A 33 -3.94 -1.52 -15.57
C ILE A 33 -4.42 -2.88 -15.04
N ILE A 34 -5.29 -2.83 -14.04
CA ILE A 34 -5.95 -4.03 -13.51
C ILE A 34 -7.34 -4.08 -14.13
N ASP A 35 -7.55 -5.09 -14.97
CA ASP A 35 -8.80 -5.31 -15.69
C ASP A 35 -9.69 -6.34 -14.97
N ASN A 36 -10.94 -6.43 -15.40
CA ASN A 36 -11.90 -7.45 -14.94
C ASN A 36 -11.99 -7.47 -13.39
N VAL A 37 -12.16 -6.29 -12.82
CA VAL A 37 -12.24 -6.05 -11.38
C VAL A 37 -13.50 -5.29 -11.03
N SER A 38 -14.17 -5.66 -9.92
CA SER A 38 -15.20 -4.86 -9.26
C SER A 38 -14.55 -4.08 -8.13
N ILE A 39 -14.82 -2.79 -8.02
CA ILE A 39 -14.17 -1.91 -7.04
C ILE A 39 -15.22 -1.49 -6.00
N LEU A 40 -14.97 -1.80 -4.74
CA LEU A 40 -15.85 -1.38 -3.66
C LEU A 40 -15.74 0.13 -3.43
N ASP A 41 -16.82 0.86 -3.66
CA ASP A 41 -16.89 2.30 -3.38
C ASP A 41 -17.27 2.54 -1.92
N LEU A 42 -16.29 2.81 -1.10
CA LEU A 42 -16.48 3.07 0.33
C LEU A 42 -17.06 4.46 0.63
N ILE A 43 -17.10 5.35 -0.35
CA ILE A 43 -17.58 6.73 -0.16
C ILE A 43 -19.07 6.82 -0.40
N ASN A 44 -19.53 6.26 -1.54
CA ASN A 44 -20.94 6.36 -1.95
C ASN A 44 -21.74 5.11 -1.61
N GLY A 45 -21.08 4.01 -1.27
CA GLY A 45 -21.66 2.68 -1.08
C GLY A 45 -22.07 2.05 -2.41
N GLY A 46 -21.53 0.91 -2.73
CA GLY A 46 -21.78 0.20 -3.98
C GLY A 46 -20.50 -0.26 -4.66
N GLU A 47 -20.58 -0.52 -5.95
CA GLU A 47 -19.46 -1.01 -6.75
C GLU A 47 -19.25 -0.14 -7.98
N ILE A 48 -17.99 0.13 -8.28
CA ILE A 48 -17.55 0.77 -9.51
C ILE A 48 -17.04 -0.33 -10.44
N SER A 49 -17.59 -0.42 -11.65
CA SER A 49 -17.11 -1.32 -12.68
C SER A 49 -16.10 -0.63 -13.58
N GLY A 50 -15.03 -1.32 -13.95
CA GLY A 50 -14.00 -0.83 -14.83
C GLY A 50 -12.61 -1.05 -14.27
N PRO A 51 -11.56 -0.76 -15.09
CA PRO A 51 -10.19 -0.99 -14.67
C PRO A 51 -9.70 -0.02 -13.59
N ILE A 52 -8.63 -0.44 -12.90
CA ILE A 52 -7.83 0.40 -12.03
C ILE A 52 -6.55 0.75 -12.77
N VAL A 53 -6.28 2.04 -12.93
CA VAL A 53 -5.10 2.58 -13.62
C VAL A 53 -4.05 3.00 -12.60
N ILE A 54 -2.82 2.52 -12.76
CA ILE A 54 -1.73 2.75 -11.79
C ILE A 54 -0.55 3.44 -12.46
N LYS A 55 -0.05 4.49 -11.82
CA LYS A 55 1.20 5.17 -12.16
C LYS A 55 2.09 5.29 -10.93
N GLY A 56 3.28 4.68 -11.00
CA GLY A 56 4.17 4.58 -9.86
C GLY A 56 3.48 3.87 -8.68
N ARG A 57 3.30 4.58 -7.59
CA ARG A 57 2.64 4.10 -6.37
C ARG A 57 1.21 4.64 -6.19
N TYR A 58 0.65 5.27 -7.21
CA TYR A 58 -0.63 5.97 -7.13
C TYR A 58 -1.66 5.36 -8.07
N ILE A 59 -2.92 5.44 -7.67
CA ILE A 59 -4.05 5.18 -8.54
C ILE A 59 -4.29 6.44 -9.36
N ALA A 60 -4.12 6.36 -10.68
CA ALA A 60 -4.33 7.46 -11.61
C ALA A 60 -5.80 7.63 -12.00
N GLY A 61 -6.56 6.53 -11.96
CA GLY A 61 -7.98 6.53 -12.27
C GLY A 61 -8.62 5.17 -12.04
N VAL A 62 -9.94 5.16 -11.96
CA VAL A 62 -10.78 3.96 -11.86
C VAL A 62 -12.04 4.18 -12.66
N GLY A 63 -12.57 3.13 -13.27
CA GLY A 63 -13.85 3.20 -13.96
C GLY A 63 -13.80 2.83 -15.44
N ALA A 64 -14.97 2.72 -16.05
CA ALA A 64 -15.13 2.24 -17.43
C ALA A 64 -14.49 3.14 -18.48
N GLU A 65 -14.32 4.43 -18.19
CA GLU A 65 -13.67 5.40 -19.06
C GLU A 65 -12.19 5.07 -19.37
N TYR A 66 -11.58 4.22 -18.56
CA TYR A 66 -10.19 3.79 -18.73
C TYR A 66 -10.05 2.44 -19.46
N ALA A 67 -11.12 1.87 -20.01
CA ALA A 67 -11.08 0.55 -20.64
C ALA A 67 -10.00 0.43 -21.73
N ASP A 68 -9.83 1.48 -22.55
CA ASP A 68 -8.88 1.53 -23.64
C ASP A 68 -7.60 2.32 -23.31
N ALA A 69 -7.38 2.67 -22.05
CA ALA A 69 -6.19 3.43 -21.65
C ALA A 69 -4.90 2.63 -21.92
N PRO A 70 -3.83 3.30 -22.41
CA PRO A 70 -2.56 2.64 -22.68
C PRO A 70 -1.81 2.31 -21.41
N ALA A 71 -1.22 1.09 -21.34
CA ALA A 71 -0.42 0.65 -20.21
C ALA A 71 0.79 -0.17 -20.67
N LEU A 72 1.84 -0.17 -19.86
CA LEU A 72 3.00 -1.06 -20.03
C LEU A 72 2.61 -2.51 -19.76
N GLN A 73 1.74 -2.74 -18.77
CA GLN A 73 1.26 -4.07 -18.41
C GLN A 73 -0.21 -4.03 -18.00
N ARG A 74 -0.96 -5.06 -18.44
CA ARG A 74 -2.34 -5.28 -18.00
C ARG A 74 -2.44 -6.58 -17.20
N ILE A 75 -3.20 -6.54 -16.11
CA ILE A 75 -3.39 -7.64 -15.17
C ILE A 75 -4.88 -7.97 -15.12
N ASP A 76 -5.24 -9.20 -15.45
CA ASP A 76 -6.62 -9.69 -15.33
C ASP A 76 -6.90 -10.10 -13.88
N ALA A 77 -7.76 -9.37 -13.20
CA ALA A 77 -8.23 -9.67 -11.85
C ALA A 77 -9.25 -10.82 -11.79
N ARG A 78 -9.67 -11.36 -12.93
CA ARG A 78 -10.58 -12.52 -13.04
C ARG A 78 -11.89 -12.36 -12.27
N GLY A 79 -12.42 -11.16 -12.25
CA GLY A 79 -13.67 -10.85 -11.54
C GLY A 79 -13.51 -10.68 -10.01
N ALA A 80 -12.28 -10.54 -9.51
CA ALA A 80 -12.06 -10.26 -8.10
C ALA A 80 -12.58 -8.87 -7.71
N THR A 81 -12.89 -8.69 -6.43
CA THR A 81 -13.28 -7.39 -5.88
C THR A 81 -12.05 -6.68 -5.30
N ALA A 82 -11.77 -5.48 -5.78
CA ALA A 82 -10.77 -4.61 -5.19
C ALA A 82 -11.34 -3.83 -4.02
N VAL A 83 -10.62 -3.88 -2.91
CA VAL A 83 -10.94 -3.14 -1.69
C VAL A 83 -9.68 -2.43 -1.20
N PRO A 84 -9.78 -1.37 -0.38
CA PRO A 84 -8.62 -0.81 0.31
C PRO A 84 -7.92 -1.87 1.15
N GLY A 85 -6.60 -1.79 1.25
CA GLY A 85 -5.83 -2.68 2.11
C GLY A 85 -6.29 -2.58 3.56
N PHE A 86 -6.31 -3.71 4.27
CA PHE A 86 -6.71 -3.74 5.66
C PHE A 86 -5.70 -3.03 6.56
N ILE A 87 -6.24 -2.41 7.61
CA ILE A 87 -5.47 -1.71 8.63
C ILE A 87 -5.78 -2.37 9.97
N ASP A 88 -4.76 -2.91 10.64
CA ASP A 88 -4.86 -3.30 12.05
C ASP A 88 -4.41 -2.12 12.90
N ALA A 89 -5.34 -1.56 13.65
CA ALA A 89 -5.11 -0.32 14.41
C ALA A 89 -4.41 -0.55 15.75
N HIS A 90 -4.20 -1.79 16.17
CA HIS A 90 -3.45 -2.11 17.40
C HIS A 90 -3.04 -3.58 17.44
N LEU A 91 -1.74 -3.84 17.41
CA LEU A 91 -1.22 -5.19 17.56
C LEU A 91 0.19 -5.21 18.15
N HIS A 92 0.57 -6.39 18.64
CA HIS A 92 1.91 -6.72 19.12
C HIS A 92 2.51 -7.78 18.21
N ILE A 93 3.43 -7.40 17.33
CA ILE A 93 4.06 -8.34 16.39
C ILE A 93 4.79 -9.44 17.16
N GLU A 94 5.44 -9.07 18.26
CA GLU A 94 6.24 -9.96 19.10
C GLU A 94 5.41 -11.12 19.69
N SER A 95 4.14 -10.86 20.06
CA SER A 95 3.22 -11.90 20.54
C SER A 95 2.99 -13.02 19.53
N SER A 96 3.21 -12.76 18.24
CA SER A 96 3.15 -13.78 17.19
C SER A 96 4.44 -14.59 17.05
N MET A 97 5.48 -14.31 17.86
CA MET A 97 6.83 -14.84 17.77
C MET A 97 7.51 -14.56 16.42
N MET A 98 7.10 -13.49 15.76
CA MET A 98 7.65 -13.05 14.47
C MET A 98 8.46 -11.76 14.64
N THR A 99 9.38 -11.54 13.71
CA THR A 99 9.99 -10.23 13.52
C THR A 99 9.07 -9.35 12.63
N PRO A 100 9.21 -8.03 12.63
CA PRO A 100 8.43 -7.17 11.72
C PRO A 100 8.48 -7.61 10.26
N VAL A 101 9.63 -8.06 9.77
CA VAL A 101 9.82 -8.52 8.38
C VAL A 101 9.12 -9.87 8.13
N THR A 102 9.21 -10.82 9.06
CA THR A 102 8.54 -12.13 8.91
C THR A 102 7.02 -11.99 9.06
N PHE A 103 6.56 -11.09 9.92
CA PHE A 103 5.14 -10.77 10.07
C PHE A 103 4.56 -10.21 8.75
N GLU A 104 5.26 -9.27 8.11
CA GLU A 104 4.89 -8.77 6.79
C GLU A 104 4.73 -9.90 5.78
N THR A 105 5.72 -10.82 5.71
CA THR A 105 5.69 -11.93 4.77
C THR A 105 4.45 -12.82 4.93
N ALA A 106 3.96 -12.95 6.16
CA ALA A 106 2.76 -13.74 6.46
C ALA A 106 1.46 -12.98 6.19
N THR A 107 1.42 -11.68 6.42
CA THR A 107 0.17 -10.91 6.48
C THR A 107 -0.10 -10.01 5.27
N LEU A 108 0.93 -9.43 4.65
CA LEU A 108 0.77 -8.57 3.49
C LEU A 108 0.10 -9.28 2.29
N PRO A 109 0.45 -10.54 1.95
CA PRO A 109 -0.24 -11.27 0.88
C PRO A 109 -1.71 -11.58 1.18
N ARG A 110 -2.16 -11.36 2.42
CA ARG A 110 -3.55 -11.53 2.86
C ARG A 110 -4.31 -10.22 2.96
N GLY A 111 -3.70 -9.14 2.45
CA GLY A 111 -4.32 -7.83 2.36
C GLY A 111 -4.14 -6.92 3.57
N LEU A 112 -3.37 -7.33 4.60
CA LEU A 112 -3.03 -6.45 5.71
C LEU A 112 -1.88 -5.53 5.30
N THR A 113 -2.21 -4.31 4.89
CA THR A 113 -1.24 -3.37 4.31
C THR A 113 -0.66 -2.39 5.33
N THR A 114 -1.35 -2.20 6.44
CA THR A 114 -0.95 -1.24 7.48
C THR A 114 -1.21 -1.80 8.86
N VAL A 115 -0.26 -1.61 9.78
CA VAL A 115 -0.39 -2.00 11.18
C VAL A 115 0.13 -0.88 12.08
N ILE A 116 -0.56 -0.69 13.20
CA ILE A 116 -0.12 0.18 14.29
C ILE A 116 0.41 -0.73 15.41
N CYS A 117 1.72 -0.70 15.60
CA CYS A 117 2.42 -1.62 16.48
C CYS A 117 2.69 -0.97 17.85
N ASP A 118 2.52 -1.75 18.90
CA ASP A 118 3.03 -1.41 20.23
C ASP A 118 4.13 -2.41 20.62
N PRO A 119 5.42 -2.09 20.38
CA PRO A 119 6.54 -3.02 20.56
C PRO A 119 7.02 -3.10 22.02
N HIS A 120 6.12 -3.05 23.01
CA HIS A 120 6.51 -3.02 24.42
C HIS A 120 7.14 -4.35 24.89
N GLU A 121 6.83 -5.47 24.26
CA GLU A 121 7.38 -6.77 24.66
C GLU A 121 8.89 -6.81 24.41
N ILE A 122 9.35 -6.40 23.22
CA ILE A 122 10.78 -6.32 22.93
C ILE A 122 11.47 -5.23 23.77
N VAL A 123 10.75 -4.13 24.05
CA VAL A 123 11.28 -3.06 24.91
C VAL A 123 11.47 -3.56 26.34
N ASN A 124 10.56 -4.35 26.88
CA ASN A 124 10.70 -4.95 28.22
C ASN A 124 11.92 -5.88 28.33
N VAL A 125 12.27 -6.56 27.24
CA VAL A 125 13.40 -7.51 27.20
C VAL A 125 14.73 -6.82 26.90
N MET A 126 14.76 -5.88 25.96
CA MET A 126 15.97 -5.30 25.39
C MET A 126 16.09 -3.77 25.59
N GLY A 127 15.12 -3.14 26.22
CA GLY A 127 15.11 -1.70 26.45
C GLY A 127 15.10 -0.91 25.13
N GLU A 128 15.77 0.23 25.13
CA GLU A 128 15.87 1.13 23.98
C GLU A 128 16.48 0.45 22.74
N ALA A 129 17.39 -0.48 22.92
CA ALA A 129 18.00 -1.22 21.82
C ALA A 129 16.97 -2.07 21.06
N GLY A 130 16.02 -2.67 21.79
CA GLY A 130 14.89 -3.41 21.21
C GLY A 130 13.98 -2.54 20.38
N PHE A 131 13.60 -1.36 20.90
CA PHE A 131 12.82 -0.38 20.16
C PHE A 131 13.53 0.09 18.88
N ALA A 132 14.79 0.46 19.00
CA ALA A 132 15.58 0.92 17.86
C ALA A 132 15.73 -0.17 16.77
N TRP A 133 15.87 -1.43 17.18
CA TRP A 133 15.89 -2.56 16.27
C TRP A 133 14.55 -2.74 15.56
N PHE A 134 13.44 -2.72 16.31
CA PHE A 134 12.09 -2.86 15.77
C PHE A 134 11.79 -1.77 14.75
N ALA A 135 12.09 -0.50 15.09
CA ALA A 135 11.90 0.64 14.18
C ALA A 135 12.68 0.48 12.87
N ARG A 136 13.96 0.04 12.93
CA ARG A 136 14.74 -0.24 11.71
C ARG A 136 14.15 -1.37 10.86
N CYS A 137 13.61 -2.41 11.48
CA CYS A 137 12.91 -3.46 10.74
C CYS A 137 11.66 -2.92 10.06
N ALA A 138 10.87 -2.11 10.77
CA ALA A 138 9.68 -1.45 10.23
C ALA A 138 9.98 -0.53 9.05
N GLU A 139 11.13 0.18 9.06
CA GLU A 139 11.57 1.00 7.92
C GLU A 139 11.85 0.19 6.65
N GLN A 140 12.29 -1.07 6.80
CA GLN A 140 12.61 -1.94 5.67
C GLN A 140 11.38 -2.71 5.15
N ALA A 141 10.30 -2.76 5.91
CA ALA A 141 9.08 -3.46 5.55
C ALA A 141 8.36 -2.74 4.40
N ARG A 142 7.74 -3.50 3.50
CA ARG A 142 6.82 -2.99 2.47
C ARG A 142 5.47 -2.64 3.08
N GLN A 143 5.04 -3.43 4.06
CA GLN A 143 3.87 -3.14 4.88
C GLN A 143 4.12 -1.87 5.70
N ASN A 144 3.12 -1.00 5.79
CA ASN A 144 3.22 0.17 6.66
C ASN A 144 3.12 -0.28 8.12
N GLN A 145 4.22 -0.19 8.85
CA GLN A 145 4.31 -0.51 10.27
C GLN A 145 4.65 0.77 11.04
N TYR A 146 3.71 1.25 11.87
CA TYR A 146 3.79 2.50 12.64
C TYR A 146 3.80 2.21 14.13
#